data_b9365e6b4d1cbeb59516abe59f6c8df9
#
_entry.id   b9365e6b4d1cbeb59516abe59f6c8df9
#
_cell.length_a   1.000
_cell.length_b   1.000
_cell.length_c   1.000
_cell.angle_alpha   90.00
_cell.angle_beta   90.00
_cell.angle_gamma   90.00
#
_symmetry.space_group_name_H-M   'P 1'
#
loop_
_entity.id
_entity.type
_entity.pdbx_description
1 polymer ?
#
loop_
_entity_poly.entity_id
_entity_poly.type
_entity_poly.pdbx_seq_one_letter_code
_entity_poly.pdbx_strand_id
1 'polypeptide(L)'
;TGSHNPPEFNGFKISLGKHSLYGEKIQELKALIESKIFETGSGKIEQISVMEPYMKNICSILKIPRKVKVVVDGGNGCFGIVGPELLKRLGLEPIEIFCEPDGTFPNHHPDPTVEENLQGLIEKVRSENAELGIGFDGDADRIGLVDEKGNILWGDQLLTIFARDILSRNPGATIVGEVKCSQNLYQDIEKHGGVPVMAPAGHSLIKKKMKETGALLAGEMSGHVCFADNYFGFDDAVFAAGRILKIVAQSDMKVSKMLADLPKTAYTPEIRIDCPDDKKFEIVRELTEIFRS
;
A
#
# COMPACT_ATOMS: atom_id res chain seq x y z
N THR A 1 -2.82 7.73 -11.61
CA THR A 1 -4.24 7.39 -11.53
C THR A 1 -4.85 7.99 -10.29
N GLY A 2 -6.15 8.10 -10.23
CA GLY A 2 -6.91 8.46 -9.03
C GLY A 2 -7.79 7.28 -8.64
N SER A 3 -7.18 6.13 -8.34
CA SER A 3 -7.84 4.82 -8.25
C SER A 3 -9.02 4.74 -7.27
N HIS A 4 -9.05 5.61 -6.27
CA HIS A 4 -10.12 5.72 -5.27
C HIS A 4 -11.06 6.91 -5.52
N ASN A 5 -10.92 7.59 -6.64
CA ASN A 5 -11.83 8.64 -7.08
C ASN A 5 -12.94 8.05 -7.97
N PRO A 6 -14.08 8.75 -8.14
CA PRO A 6 -15.08 8.38 -9.12
C PRO A 6 -14.50 8.23 -10.54
N PRO A 7 -15.09 7.39 -11.40
CA PRO A 7 -14.49 6.98 -12.68
C PRO A 7 -14.30 8.12 -13.69
N GLU A 8 -14.96 9.26 -13.50
CA GLU A 8 -14.78 10.47 -14.31
C GLU A 8 -13.47 11.23 -14.02
N PHE A 9 -12.75 10.88 -12.93
CA PHE A 9 -11.47 11.50 -12.59
C PHE A 9 -10.30 10.66 -13.10
N ASN A 10 -9.33 11.33 -13.73
CA ASN A 10 -8.05 10.75 -14.12
C ASN A 10 -6.89 11.41 -13.37
N GLY A 11 -5.83 10.66 -13.15
CA GLY A 11 -4.61 11.16 -12.52
C GLY A 11 -3.36 10.57 -13.15
N PHE A 12 -2.25 11.28 -12.96
CA PHE A 12 -0.94 10.85 -13.41
C PHE A 12 0.04 10.90 -12.24
N LYS A 13 0.73 9.79 -11.99
CA LYS A 13 1.91 9.77 -11.10
C LYS A 13 3.13 10.05 -11.97
N ILE A 14 3.74 11.22 -11.76
CA ILE A 14 4.85 11.70 -12.61
C ILE A 14 6.15 11.52 -11.86
N SER A 15 7.17 10.98 -12.56
CA SER A 15 8.49 10.78 -11.99
C SER A 15 9.57 11.27 -12.96
N LEU A 16 10.63 11.87 -12.42
CA LEU A 16 11.86 12.17 -13.15
C LEU A 16 12.94 11.18 -12.72
N GLY A 17 13.21 10.20 -13.57
CA GLY A 17 14.01 9.04 -13.21
C GLY A 17 13.35 8.25 -12.08
N LYS A 18 14.03 8.10 -10.93
CA LYS A 18 13.52 7.41 -9.73
C LYS A 18 12.90 8.36 -8.69
N HIS A 19 12.58 9.60 -9.06
CA HIS A 19 12.03 10.60 -8.15
C HIS A 19 10.61 10.98 -8.55
N SER A 20 9.65 10.73 -7.66
CA SER A 20 8.29 11.23 -7.85
C SER A 20 8.27 12.75 -7.78
N LEU A 21 7.53 13.39 -8.68
CA LEU A 21 7.27 14.83 -8.61
C LEU A 21 6.10 15.08 -7.66
N TYR A 22 6.24 16.10 -6.80
CA TYR A 22 5.22 16.53 -5.84
C TYR A 22 5.40 18.01 -5.49
N GLY A 23 4.38 18.60 -4.83
CA GLY A 23 4.43 19.98 -4.33
C GLY A 23 4.74 21.00 -5.42
N GLU A 24 5.78 21.82 -5.20
CA GLU A 24 6.18 22.90 -6.11
C GLU A 24 6.49 22.42 -7.52
N LYS A 25 7.08 21.21 -7.67
CA LYS A 25 7.42 20.66 -8.98
C LYS A 25 6.17 20.37 -9.84
N ILE A 26 5.07 19.99 -9.21
CA ILE A 26 3.78 19.84 -9.91
C ILE A 26 3.23 21.23 -10.31
N GLN A 27 3.41 22.27 -9.48
CA GLN A 27 3.01 23.63 -9.82
C GLN A 27 3.86 24.21 -10.96
N GLU A 28 5.17 23.93 -11.01
CA GLU A 28 6.03 24.29 -12.13
C GLU A 28 5.53 23.63 -13.44
N LEU A 29 5.17 22.35 -13.39
CA LEU A 29 4.61 21.64 -14.53
C LEU A 29 3.26 22.24 -14.99
N LYS A 30 2.40 22.59 -14.03
CA LYS A 30 1.14 23.30 -14.32
C LYS A 30 1.38 24.63 -15.04
N ALA A 31 2.31 25.45 -14.52
CA ALA A 31 2.65 26.74 -15.12
C ALA A 31 3.20 26.57 -16.56
N LEU A 32 4.03 25.52 -16.79
CA LEU A 32 4.53 25.20 -18.12
C LEU A 32 3.39 24.83 -19.08
N ILE A 33 2.44 24.02 -18.65
CA ILE A 33 1.26 23.67 -19.46
C ILE A 33 0.40 24.91 -19.78
N GLU A 34 0.19 25.76 -18.79
CA GLU A 34 -0.62 26.99 -18.94
C GLU A 34 0.04 28.00 -19.87
N SER A 35 1.38 28.04 -19.92
CA SER A 35 2.13 28.92 -20.85
C SER A 35 1.91 28.59 -22.32
N LYS A 36 1.47 27.36 -22.64
CA LYS A 36 1.31 26.83 -23.99
C LYS A 36 2.57 26.91 -24.86
N ILE A 37 3.74 27.08 -24.23
CA ILE A 37 5.05 27.11 -24.92
C ILE A 37 5.63 25.71 -24.87
N PHE A 38 5.53 24.97 -25.94
CA PHE A 38 6.04 23.60 -26.05
C PHE A 38 7.11 23.53 -27.15
N GLU A 39 8.17 22.79 -26.86
CA GLU A 39 9.12 22.44 -27.91
C GLU A 39 8.46 21.53 -28.95
N THR A 40 8.80 21.76 -30.20
CA THR A 40 8.31 20.96 -31.33
C THR A 40 9.45 20.13 -31.90
N GLY A 41 9.15 18.91 -32.29
CA GLY A 41 10.14 17.99 -32.85
C GLY A 41 9.51 16.72 -33.41
N SER A 42 10.33 15.85 -33.97
CA SER A 42 9.95 14.50 -34.39
C SER A 42 10.38 13.51 -33.32
N GLY A 43 9.52 12.52 -33.03
CA GLY A 43 9.78 11.45 -32.07
C GLY A 43 9.34 10.10 -32.59
N LYS A 44 9.66 9.06 -31.84
CA LYS A 44 9.16 7.68 -32.07
C LYS A 44 8.33 7.25 -30.89
N ILE A 45 7.28 6.49 -31.15
CA ILE A 45 6.50 5.78 -30.13
C ILE A 45 6.92 4.31 -30.18
N GLU A 46 7.36 3.79 -29.05
CA GLU A 46 7.71 2.37 -28.89
C GLU A 46 6.82 1.76 -27.82
N GLN A 47 6.28 0.56 -28.09
CA GLN A 47 5.53 -0.22 -27.12
C GLN A 47 6.42 -1.29 -26.52
N ILE A 48 6.44 -1.35 -25.18
CA ILE A 48 7.23 -2.32 -24.43
C ILE A 48 6.27 -3.09 -23.51
N SER A 49 6.31 -4.43 -23.54
CA SER A 49 5.63 -5.26 -22.58
C SER A 49 6.48 -5.37 -21.29
N VAL A 50 5.92 -4.92 -20.17
CA VAL A 50 6.59 -4.96 -18.86
C VAL A 50 6.10 -6.09 -17.96
N MET A 51 5.03 -6.78 -18.33
CA MET A 51 4.39 -7.80 -17.50
C MET A 51 5.33 -8.97 -17.17
N GLU A 52 5.93 -9.55 -18.18
CA GLU A 52 6.83 -10.70 -17.98
C GLU A 52 8.11 -10.35 -17.21
N PRO A 53 8.83 -9.25 -17.51
CA PRO A 53 9.93 -8.79 -16.68
C PRO A 53 9.54 -8.52 -15.21
N TYR A 54 8.38 -7.91 -14.98
CA TYR A 54 7.86 -7.63 -13.64
C TYR A 54 7.62 -8.94 -12.85
N MET A 55 6.86 -9.87 -13.40
CA MET A 55 6.57 -11.15 -12.75
C MET A 55 7.85 -11.97 -12.50
N LYS A 56 8.77 -12.02 -13.47
CA LYS A 56 10.08 -12.69 -13.29
C LYS A 56 10.88 -12.09 -12.17
N ASN A 57 10.91 -10.75 -12.07
CA ASN A 57 11.62 -10.08 -10.98
C ASN A 57 11.05 -10.47 -9.62
N ILE A 58 9.74 -10.39 -9.43
CA ILE A 58 9.11 -10.77 -8.15
C ILE A 58 9.34 -12.25 -7.84
N CYS A 59 9.16 -13.16 -8.80
CA CYS A 59 9.42 -14.59 -8.60
C CYS A 59 10.89 -14.90 -8.29
N SER A 60 11.83 -14.04 -8.69
CA SER A 60 13.24 -14.20 -8.32
C SER A 60 13.51 -13.85 -6.85
N ILE A 61 12.77 -12.87 -6.32
CA ILE A 61 12.92 -12.35 -4.95
C ILE A 61 12.12 -13.19 -3.93
N LEU A 62 10.88 -13.55 -4.29
CA LEU A 62 9.97 -14.24 -3.39
C LEU A 62 10.01 -15.76 -3.62
N LYS A 63 10.20 -16.48 -2.51
CA LYS A 63 10.04 -17.94 -2.44
C LYS A 63 9.05 -18.25 -1.33
N ILE A 64 7.92 -18.85 -1.67
CA ILE A 64 6.87 -19.23 -0.74
C ILE A 64 7.04 -20.73 -0.43
N PRO A 65 7.40 -21.11 0.80
CA PRO A 65 7.83 -22.49 1.11
C PRO A 65 6.69 -23.50 1.18
N ARG A 66 5.45 -23.07 1.34
CA ARG A 66 4.25 -23.93 1.33
C ARG A 66 3.07 -23.25 0.67
N LYS A 67 2.07 -24.02 0.29
CA LYS A 67 0.78 -23.44 -0.12
C LYS A 67 0.13 -22.73 1.06
N VAL A 68 -0.46 -21.58 0.77
CA VAL A 68 -1.29 -20.78 1.69
C VAL A 68 -2.67 -20.67 1.06
N LYS A 69 -3.71 -21.02 1.80
CA LYS A 69 -5.08 -20.85 1.34
C LYS A 69 -5.47 -19.37 1.51
N VAL A 70 -5.52 -18.64 0.43
CA VAL A 70 -5.74 -17.19 0.39
C VAL A 70 -6.93 -16.84 -0.51
N VAL A 71 -7.74 -15.89 -0.07
CA VAL A 71 -8.72 -15.20 -0.91
C VAL A 71 -8.12 -13.88 -1.36
N VAL A 72 -8.25 -13.53 -2.63
CA VAL A 72 -7.83 -12.25 -3.18
C VAL A 72 -9.02 -11.53 -3.79
N ASP A 73 -9.17 -10.27 -3.41
CA ASP A 73 -10.20 -9.36 -3.90
C ASP A 73 -9.54 -8.29 -4.77
N GLY A 74 -9.74 -8.38 -6.08
CA GLY A 74 -9.17 -7.45 -7.03
C GLY A 74 -9.94 -6.12 -7.16
N GLY A 75 -11.11 -5.98 -6.50
CA GLY A 75 -11.96 -4.79 -6.60
C GLY A 75 -12.30 -4.38 -8.03
N ASN A 76 -12.32 -5.32 -8.98
CA ASN A 76 -12.43 -5.09 -10.42
C ASN A 76 -11.32 -4.16 -10.99
N GLY A 77 -10.19 -4.04 -10.29
CA GLY A 77 -9.07 -3.18 -10.64
C GLY A 77 -7.92 -3.89 -11.36
N CYS A 78 -6.79 -3.19 -11.41
CA CYS A 78 -5.58 -3.64 -12.13
C CYS A 78 -4.91 -4.89 -11.52
N PHE A 79 -5.18 -5.22 -10.24
CA PHE A 79 -4.69 -6.47 -9.64
C PHE A 79 -5.06 -7.69 -10.50
N GLY A 80 -6.29 -7.72 -11.03
CA GLY A 80 -6.79 -8.84 -11.85
C GLY A 80 -5.95 -9.14 -13.09
N ILE A 81 -5.21 -8.14 -13.60
CA ILE A 81 -4.38 -8.29 -14.80
C ILE A 81 -3.10 -9.10 -14.53
N VAL A 82 -2.51 -8.96 -13.35
CA VAL A 82 -1.18 -9.51 -13.06
C VAL A 82 -1.15 -10.38 -11.81
N GLY A 83 -1.94 -10.04 -10.79
CA GLY A 83 -1.86 -10.64 -9.46
C GLY A 83 -2.16 -12.13 -9.45
N PRO A 84 -3.30 -12.60 -10.01
CA PRO A 84 -3.64 -14.02 -10.00
C PRO A 84 -2.57 -14.89 -10.67
N GLU A 85 -2.07 -14.49 -11.84
CA GLU A 85 -1.03 -15.21 -12.55
C GLU A 85 0.30 -15.21 -11.77
N LEU A 86 0.66 -14.06 -11.17
CA LEU A 86 1.86 -13.98 -10.33
C LEU A 86 1.79 -14.92 -9.12
N LEU A 87 0.64 -14.96 -8.43
CA LEU A 87 0.46 -15.86 -7.28
C LEU A 87 0.55 -17.33 -7.69
N LYS A 88 0.00 -17.70 -8.86
CA LYS A 88 0.13 -19.05 -9.43
C LYS A 88 1.61 -19.37 -9.73
N ARG A 89 2.38 -18.45 -10.27
CA ARG A 89 3.83 -18.62 -10.50
C ARG A 89 4.63 -18.74 -9.20
N LEU A 90 4.14 -18.16 -8.11
CA LEU A 90 4.72 -18.34 -6.77
C LEU A 90 4.30 -19.66 -6.10
N GLY A 91 3.55 -20.54 -6.81
CA GLY A 91 3.14 -21.85 -6.33
C GLY A 91 1.85 -21.85 -5.51
N LEU A 92 1.07 -20.77 -5.56
CA LEU A 92 -0.20 -20.62 -4.85
C LEU A 92 -1.40 -20.87 -5.78
N GLU A 93 -2.54 -21.15 -5.17
CA GLU A 93 -3.83 -21.31 -5.84
C GLU A 93 -4.83 -20.33 -5.17
N PRO A 94 -4.80 -19.04 -5.53
CA PRO A 94 -5.67 -18.06 -4.89
C PRO A 94 -7.14 -18.32 -5.21
N ILE A 95 -8.01 -18.07 -4.23
CA ILE A 95 -9.45 -17.98 -4.44
C ILE A 95 -9.73 -16.54 -4.87
N GLU A 96 -10.10 -16.35 -6.12
CA GLU A 96 -10.25 -15.05 -6.74
C GLU A 96 -11.69 -14.53 -6.59
N ILE A 97 -11.87 -13.29 -6.14
CA ILE A 97 -13.13 -12.55 -6.22
C ILE A 97 -12.89 -11.19 -6.86
N PHE A 98 -13.79 -10.76 -7.71
CA PHE A 98 -13.76 -9.46 -8.39
C PHE A 98 -12.42 -9.14 -9.08
N CYS A 99 -11.78 -10.18 -9.64
CA CYS A 99 -10.49 -10.04 -10.33
C CYS A 99 -10.63 -9.77 -11.85
N GLU A 100 -11.86 -9.77 -12.40
CA GLU A 100 -12.08 -9.31 -13.78
C GLU A 100 -12.05 -7.78 -13.80
N PRO A 101 -11.13 -7.13 -14.55
CA PRO A 101 -11.05 -5.68 -14.62
C PRO A 101 -12.30 -5.05 -15.23
N ASP A 102 -12.93 -4.14 -14.48
CA ASP A 102 -14.09 -3.37 -14.93
C ASP A 102 -14.07 -1.98 -14.29
N GLY A 103 -13.79 -0.95 -15.10
CA GLY A 103 -13.68 0.44 -14.61
C GLY A 103 -14.99 1.04 -14.09
N THR A 104 -16.11 0.32 -14.14
CA THR A 104 -17.37 0.73 -13.50
C THR A 104 -17.47 0.25 -12.05
N PHE A 105 -16.56 -0.63 -11.60
CA PHE A 105 -16.49 -1.18 -10.23
C PHE A 105 -17.84 -1.73 -9.74
N PRO A 106 -18.43 -2.72 -10.42
CA PRO A 106 -19.84 -3.12 -10.22
C PRO A 106 -20.11 -3.82 -8.88
N ASN A 107 -19.08 -4.30 -8.19
CA ASN A 107 -19.24 -5.06 -6.94
C ASN A 107 -19.08 -4.20 -5.69
N HIS A 108 -18.05 -3.40 -5.60
CA HIS A 108 -17.80 -2.42 -4.55
C HIS A 108 -16.76 -1.39 -5.01
N HIS A 109 -16.70 -0.27 -4.33
CA HIS A 109 -15.65 0.72 -4.60
C HIS A 109 -14.28 0.13 -4.20
N PRO A 110 -13.24 0.19 -5.06
CA PRO A 110 -11.96 -0.47 -4.82
C PRO A 110 -11.09 0.35 -3.84
N ASP A 111 -11.50 0.43 -2.60
CA ASP A 111 -10.78 1.07 -1.51
C ASP A 111 -10.73 0.14 -0.29
N PRO A 112 -9.59 -0.55 -0.04
CA PRO A 112 -9.44 -1.49 1.06
C PRO A 112 -9.30 -0.81 2.43
N THR A 113 -9.37 0.52 2.50
CA THR A 113 -9.38 1.26 3.78
C THR A 113 -10.79 1.44 4.35
N VAL A 114 -11.80 1.03 3.62
CA VAL A 114 -13.22 1.14 3.98
C VAL A 114 -13.75 -0.25 4.27
N GLU A 115 -14.23 -0.48 5.49
CA GLU A 115 -14.68 -1.80 5.96
C GLU A 115 -15.82 -2.37 5.11
N GLU A 116 -16.75 -1.52 4.66
CA GLU A 116 -17.87 -1.92 3.82
C GLU A 116 -17.41 -2.55 2.50
N ASN A 117 -16.30 -2.09 1.95
CA ASN A 117 -15.73 -2.61 0.71
C ASN A 117 -15.06 -3.99 0.89
N LEU A 118 -14.75 -4.37 2.12
CA LEU A 118 -14.12 -5.65 2.44
C LEU A 118 -15.11 -6.75 2.85
N GLN A 119 -16.41 -6.48 2.90
CA GLN A 119 -17.42 -7.46 3.38
C GLN A 119 -17.42 -8.74 2.54
N GLY A 120 -17.38 -8.62 1.20
CA GLY A 120 -17.30 -9.78 0.31
C GLY A 120 -16.04 -10.62 0.55
N LEU A 121 -14.90 -9.97 0.80
CA LEU A 121 -13.65 -10.63 1.14
C LEU A 121 -13.75 -11.36 2.49
N ILE A 122 -14.30 -10.70 3.51
CA ILE A 122 -14.49 -11.26 4.86
C ILE A 122 -15.39 -12.51 4.81
N GLU A 123 -16.53 -12.43 4.13
CA GLU A 123 -17.45 -13.55 3.95
C GLU A 123 -16.78 -14.72 3.24
N LYS A 124 -16.02 -14.42 2.18
CA LYS A 124 -15.33 -15.46 1.40
C LYS A 124 -14.22 -16.13 2.20
N VAL A 125 -13.43 -15.37 2.96
CA VAL A 125 -12.40 -15.92 3.87
C VAL A 125 -13.01 -16.91 4.86
N ARG A 126 -14.12 -16.54 5.50
CA ARG A 126 -14.80 -17.39 6.48
C ARG A 126 -15.42 -18.63 5.85
N SER A 127 -16.12 -18.48 4.73
CA SER A 127 -16.80 -19.61 4.06
C SER A 127 -15.82 -20.64 3.50
N GLU A 128 -14.67 -20.17 3.01
CA GLU A 128 -13.63 -21.03 2.49
C GLU A 128 -12.69 -21.59 3.56
N ASN A 129 -12.76 -21.11 4.82
CA ASN A 129 -11.78 -21.37 5.86
C ASN A 129 -10.36 -21.03 5.36
N ALA A 130 -10.19 -19.88 4.72
CA ALA A 130 -8.91 -19.41 4.23
C ALA A 130 -8.02 -18.94 5.39
N GLU A 131 -6.70 -18.99 5.20
CA GLU A 131 -5.74 -18.51 6.21
C GLU A 131 -5.73 -16.98 6.30
N LEU A 132 -6.05 -16.30 5.20
CA LEU A 132 -6.18 -14.84 5.12
C LEU A 132 -6.93 -14.43 3.85
N GLY A 133 -7.35 -13.17 3.84
CA GLY A 133 -7.85 -12.47 2.67
C GLY A 133 -7.01 -11.23 2.37
N ILE A 134 -6.85 -10.89 1.11
CA ILE A 134 -6.12 -9.72 0.65
C ILE A 134 -7.00 -8.94 -0.32
N GLY A 135 -7.28 -7.65 0.00
CA GLY A 135 -7.99 -6.73 -0.86
C GLY A 135 -7.05 -5.69 -1.48
N PHE A 136 -7.36 -5.26 -2.69
CA PHE A 136 -6.56 -4.30 -3.45
C PHE A 136 -7.42 -3.10 -3.86
N ASP A 137 -6.77 -1.97 -4.06
CA ASP A 137 -7.42 -0.81 -4.68
C ASP A 137 -7.34 -0.85 -6.22
N GLY A 138 -7.93 0.14 -6.86
CA GLY A 138 -8.15 0.13 -8.31
C GLY A 138 -6.89 0.04 -9.16
N ASP A 139 -5.76 0.64 -8.75
CA ASP A 139 -4.48 0.54 -9.46
C ASP A 139 -3.46 -0.37 -8.77
N ALA A 140 -3.89 -1.10 -7.73
CA ALA A 140 -3.12 -2.09 -6.99
C ALA A 140 -1.82 -1.53 -6.36
N ASP A 141 -1.87 -0.31 -5.84
CA ASP A 141 -0.80 0.27 -5.04
C ASP A 141 -1.09 0.30 -3.53
N ARG A 142 -2.34 -0.07 -3.13
CA ARG A 142 -2.76 -0.25 -1.74
C ARG A 142 -3.27 -1.65 -1.47
N ILE A 143 -2.96 -2.15 -0.27
CA ILE A 143 -3.32 -3.48 0.20
C ILE A 143 -4.08 -3.40 1.53
N GLY A 144 -5.18 -4.16 1.64
CA GLY A 144 -5.88 -4.46 2.88
C GLY A 144 -5.75 -5.93 3.24
N LEU A 145 -5.72 -6.26 4.51
CA LEU A 145 -5.56 -7.63 4.99
C LEU A 145 -6.72 -8.03 5.91
N VAL A 146 -7.22 -9.25 5.73
CA VAL A 146 -8.23 -9.88 6.58
C VAL A 146 -7.67 -11.18 7.13
N ASP A 147 -7.76 -11.39 8.44
CA ASP A 147 -7.32 -12.62 9.09
C ASP A 147 -8.30 -13.80 8.87
N GLU A 148 -7.93 -14.99 9.30
CA GLU A 148 -8.74 -16.22 9.17
C GLU A 148 -10.07 -16.18 9.93
N LYS A 149 -10.30 -15.15 10.77
CA LYS A 149 -11.55 -14.94 11.49
C LYS A 149 -12.43 -13.88 10.84
N GLY A 150 -11.90 -13.19 9.82
CA GLY A 150 -12.56 -12.07 9.17
C GLY A 150 -12.35 -10.74 9.90
N ASN A 151 -11.31 -10.58 10.71
CA ASN A 151 -10.95 -9.29 11.27
C ASN A 151 -10.00 -8.58 10.29
N ILE A 152 -10.21 -7.28 10.12
CA ILE A 152 -9.36 -6.44 9.27
C ILE A 152 -8.09 -6.09 10.04
N LEU A 153 -6.94 -6.24 9.40
CA LEU A 153 -5.67 -5.67 9.85
C LEU A 153 -5.41 -4.39 9.04
N TRP A 154 -5.43 -3.27 9.73
CA TRP A 154 -5.22 -1.97 9.11
C TRP A 154 -3.76 -1.75 8.69
N GLY A 155 -3.51 -0.71 7.89
CA GLY A 155 -2.21 -0.47 7.28
C GLY A 155 -1.03 -0.45 8.24
N ASP A 156 -1.17 0.15 9.43
CA ASP A 156 -0.12 0.17 10.45
C ASP A 156 0.13 -1.20 11.11
N GLN A 157 -0.92 -2.01 11.26
CA GLN A 157 -0.80 -3.38 11.76
C GLN A 157 -0.08 -4.27 10.73
N LEU A 158 -0.45 -4.14 9.46
CA LEU A 158 0.23 -4.83 8.38
C LEU A 158 1.70 -4.38 8.27
N LEU A 159 1.96 -3.07 8.38
CA LEU A 159 3.31 -2.52 8.40
C LEU A 159 4.14 -3.05 9.57
N THR A 160 3.52 -3.27 10.74
CA THR A 160 4.18 -3.88 11.90
C THR A 160 4.63 -5.31 11.60
N ILE A 161 3.79 -6.13 10.93
CA ILE A 161 4.17 -7.49 10.53
C ILE A 161 5.37 -7.47 9.58
N PHE A 162 5.34 -6.59 8.59
CA PHE A 162 6.47 -6.43 7.65
C PHE A 162 7.73 -5.92 8.33
N ALA A 163 7.60 -4.97 9.27
CA ALA A 163 8.73 -4.45 10.05
C ALA A 163 9.42 -5.55 10.85
N ARG A 164 8.66 -6.39 11.54
CA ARG A 164 9.20 -7.54 12.29
C ARG A 164 9.96 -8.52 11.40
N ASP A 165 9.41 -8.85 10.21
CA ASP A 165 10.10 -9.71 9.23
C ASP A 165 11.42 -9.09 8.76
N ILE A 166 11.43 -7.80 8.45
CA ILE A 166 12.64 -7.12 7.99
C ILE A 166 13.67 -7.02 9.11
N LEU A 167 13.26 -6.60 10.31
CA LEU A 167 14.14 -6.41 11.45
C LEU A 167 14.76 -7.71 11.95
N SER A 168 14.07 -8.85 11.79
CA SER A 168 14.64 -10.16 12.11
C SER A 168 15.90 -10.50 11.29
N ARG A 169 16.02 -9.92 10.10
CA ARG A 169 17.13 -10.14 9.15
C ARG A 169 18.07 -8.94 9.03
N ASN A 170 17.59 -7.74 9.39
CA ASN A 170 18.29 -6.47 9.29
C ASN A 170 18.16 -5.68 10.59
N PRO A 171 18.80 -6.12 11.72
CA PRO A 171 18.79 -5.37 12.96
C PRO A 171 19.33 -3.96 12.75
N GLY A 172 18.68 -2.96 13.37
CA GLY A 172 19.04 -1.54 13.20
C GLY A 172 18.44 -0.87 11.95
N ALA A 173 17.68 -1.60 11.13
CA ALA A 173 17.07 -0.99 9.95
C ALA A 173 16.09 0.13 10.30
N THR A 174 16.09 1.18 9.50
CA THR A 174 15.11 2.26 9.59
C THR A 174 13.79 1.84 8.92
N ILE A 175 12.69 2.12 9.61
CA ILE A 175 11.33 1.90 9.14
C ILE A 175 10.57 3.23 9.22
N VAL A 176 9.91 3.62 8.13
CA VAL A 176 9.12 4.86 8.07
C VAL A 176 7.63 4.54 8.17
N GLY A 177 6.94 5.19 9.10
CA GLY A 177 5.47 5.19 9.19
C GLY A 177 4.91 6.60 8.98
N GLU A 178 3.67 6.72 8.55
CA GLU A 178 3.01 8.03 8.48
C GLU A 178 2.46 8.46 9.86
N VAL A 179 2.20 9.74 10.02
CA VAL A 179 1.73 10.35 11.29
C VAL A 179 0.41 9.76 11.81
N LYS A 180 -0.43 9.16 10.97
CA LYS A 180 -1.70 8.51 11.37
C LYS A 180 -1.51 7.09 11.91
N CYS A 181 -0.35 6.48 11.73
CA CYS A 181 -0.05 5.16 12.27
C CYS A 181 -0.06 5.18 13.80
N SER A 182 -0.53 4.07 14.39
CA SER A 182 -0.55 3.88 15.84
C SER A 182 0.85 3.98 16.45
N GLN A 183 0.96 4.51 17.67
CA GLN A 183 2.18 4.48 18.45
C GLN A 183 2.72 3.05 18.68
N ASN A 184 1.83 2.05 18.65
CA ASN A 184 2.23 0.65 18.73
C ASN A 184 3.24 0.27 17.63
N LEU A 185 3.08 0.80 16.41
CA LEU A 185 4.03 0.55 15.32
C LEU A 185 5.43 1.04 15.69
N TYR A 186 5.56 2.28 16.15
CA TYR A 186 6.86 2.89 16.45
C TYR A 186 7.54 2.21 17.63
N GLN A 187 6.78 1.93 18.69
CA GLN A 187 7.27 1.21 19.86
C GLN A 187 7.68 -0.24 19.53
N ASP A 188 6.94 -0.90 18.66
CA ASP A 188 7.25 -2.27 18.24
C ASP A 188 8.52 -2.32 17.39
N ILE A 189 8.73 -1.34 16.50
CA ILE A 189 9.97 -1.21 15.72
C ILE A 189 11.18 -1.06 16.67
N GLU A 190 11.09 -0.17 17.66
CA GLU A 190 12.16 -0.01 18.68
C GLU A 190 12.39 -1.29 19.47
N LYS A 191 11.33 -1.93 19.95
CA LYS A 191 11.37 -3.20 20.68
C LYS A 191 12.08 -4.30 19.91
N HIS A 192 11.95 -4.30 18.56
CA HIS A 192 12.61 -5.27 17.68
C HIS A 192 13.96 -4.77 17.12
N GLY A 193 14.53 -3.72 17.74
CA GLY A 193 15.86 -3.22 17.43
C GLY A 193 15.96 -2.42 16.14
N GLY A 194 14.85 -1.88 15.64
CA GLY A 194 14.81 -0.98 14.48
C GLY A 194 14.84 0.50 14.88
N VAL A 195 14.93 1.36 13.88
CA VAL A 195 14.88 2.82 14.03
C VAL A 195 13.56 3.31 13.42
N PRO A 196 12.56 3.69 14.22
CA PRO A 196 11.32 4.24 13.71
C PRO A 196 11.49 5.68 13.27
N VAL A 197 10.87 6.03 12.13
CA VAL A 197 10.81 7.41 11.62
C VAL A 197 9.38 7.74 11.26
N MET A 198 8.87 8.83 11.81
CA MET A 198 7.55 9.34 11.45
C MET A 198 7.65 10.34 10.28
N ALA A 199 6.71 10.25 9.35
CA ALA A 199 6.62 11.16 8.21
C ALA A 199 5.19 11.70 8.04
N PRO A 200 5.01 12.86 7.39
CA PRO A 200 3.69 13.32 6.98
C PRO A 200 3.01 12.30 6.04
N ALA A 201 1.67 12.28 6.05
CA ALA A 201 0.88 11.46 5.13
C ALA A 201 1.10 11.88 3.67
N GLY A 202 1.07 10.89 2.77
CA GLY A 202 1.21 11.05 1.33
C GLY A 202 2.35 10.22 0.75
N HIS A 203 2.00 9.30 -0.13
CA HIS A 203 2.93 8.31 -0.68
C HIS A 203 4.23 8.91 -1.26
N SER A 204 4.16 10.11 -1.85
CA SER A 204 5.36 10.81 -2.37
C SER A 204 6.28 11.32 -1.25
N LEU A 205 5.70 11.78 -0.13
CA LEU A 205 6.45 12.24 1.05
C LEU A 205 7.08 11.06 1.79
N ILE A 206 6.36 9.96 1.89
CA ILE A 206 6.84 8.69 2.45
C ILE A 206 8.03 8.16 1.64
N LYS A 207 7.93 8.11 0.31
CA LYS A 207 9.04 7.69 -0.57
C LYS A 207 10.25 8.63 -0.47
N LYS A 208 10.01 9.93 -0.34
CA LYS A 208 11.08 10.90 -0.09
C LYS A 208 11.77 10.61 1.24
N LYS A 209 10.99 10.47 2.33
CA LYS A 209 11.53 10.21 3.66
C LYS A 209 12.30 8.88 3.71
N MET A 210 11.76 7.84 3.08
CA MET A 210 12.42 6.54 2.94
C MET A 210 13.81 6.69 2.30
N LYS A 211 13.92 7.47 1.23
CA LYS A 211 15.19 7.71 0.55
C LYS A 211 16.17 8.54 1.39
N GLU A 212 15.68 9.59 2.06
CA GLU A 212 16.50 10.45 2.93
C GLU A 212 17.12 9.69 4.09
N THR A 213 16.40 8.71 4.63
CA THR A 213 16.81 7.96 5.81
C THR A 213 17.46 6.61 5.50
N GLY A 214 17.43 6.18 4.23
CA GLY A 214 17.87 4.84 3.85
C GLY A 214 16.97 3.73 4.38
N ALA A 215 15.69 4.04 4.68
CA ALA A 215 14.77 3.07 5.26
C ALA A 215 14.52 1.88 4.34
N LEU A 216 14.44 0.68 4.91
CA LEU A 216 14.17 -0.57 4.18
C LEU A 216 12.68 -0.83 3.96
N LEU A 217 11.83 -0.16 4.74
CA LEU A 217 10.38 -0.27 4.66
C LEU A 217 9.75 1.09 4.97
N ALA A 218 8.70 1.40 4.26
CA ALA A 218 7.85 2.54 4.57
C ALA A 218 6.38 2.21 4.30
N GLY A 219 5.45 2.83 5.03
CA GLY A 219 4.04 2.58 4.81
C GLY A 219 3.11 3.60 5.44
N GLU A 220 1.85 3.51 5.04
CA GLU A 220 0.76 4.39 5.43
C GLU A 220 -0.46 3.60 5.94
N MET A 221 -1.31 4.26 6.72
CA MET A 221 -2.62 3.71 7.13
C MET A 221 -3.51 3.35 5.95
N SER A 222 -3.33 4.05 4.83
CA SER A 222 -4.07 3.80 3.58
C SER A 222 -3.70 2.50 2.87
N GLY A 223 -2.69 1.77 3.36
CA GLY A 223 -2.25 0.50 2.77
C GLY A 223 -1.18 0.63 1.70
N HIS A 224 -0.66 1.84 1.42
CA HIS A 224 0.57 1.96 0.64
C HIS A 224 1.74 1.39 1.41
N VAL A 225 2.49 0.47 0.80
CA VAL A 225 3.67 -0.14 1.40
C VAL A 225 4.82 -0.13 0.39
N CYS A 226 5.92 0.48 0.78
CA CYS A 226 7.13 0.61 -0.02
C CYS A 226 8.26 -0.24 0.58
N PHE A 227 8.78 -1.18 -0.17
CA PHE A 227 9.91 -2.02 0.23
C PHE A 227 11.19 -1.58 -0.50
N ALA A 228 12.26 -1.27 0.23
CA ALA A 228 13.62 -1.22 -0.31
C ALA A 228 14.46 -2.44 0.14
N ASP A 229 13.91 -3.30 0.99
CA ASP A 229 14.47 -4.62 1.32
C ASP A 229 14.33 -5.57 0.12
N ASN A 230 15.38 -5.61 -0.70
CA ASN A 230 15.44 -6.37 -1.96
C ASN A 230 14.38 -5.96 -3.00
N TYR A 231 13.89 -4.71 -2.94
CA TYR A 231 12.96 -4.15 -3.91
C TYR A 231 13.28 -2.67 -4.18
N PHE A 232 12.45 -2.00 -4.99
CA PHE A 232 12.79 -0.70 -5.59
C PHE A 232 12.40 0.52 -4.76
N GLY A 233 11.66 0.36 -3.65
CA GLY A 233 11.27 1.46 -2.76
C GLY A 233 10.08 2.27 -3.26
N PHE A 234 9.17 1.66 -4.01
CA PHE A 234 7.89 2.26 -4.37
C PHE A 234 6.70 1.42 -3.86
N ASP A 235 5.52 2.01 -3.86
CA ASP A 235 4.26 1.40 -3.45
C ASP A 235 3.82 0.36 -4.48
N ASP A 236 3.79 -0.91 -4.08
CA ASP A 236 3.41 -2.06 -4.90
C ASP A 236 2.66 -3.07 -4.03
N ALA A 237 1.34 -3.04 -4.11
CA ALA A 237 0.50 -3.93 -3.32
C ALA A 237 0.59 -5.38 -3.77
N VAL A 238 0.88 -5.65 -5.03
CA VAL A 238 1.07 -7.00 -5.56
C VAL A 238 2.34 -7.64 -4.97
N PHE A 239 3.43 -6.88 -4.88
CA PHE A 239 4.65 -7.31 -4.21
C PHE A 239 4.41 -7.48 -2.70
N ALA A 240 3.71 -6.53 -2.06
CA ALA A 240 3.36 -6.60 -0.64
C ALA A 240 2.52 -7.85 -0.32
N ALA A 241 1.58 -8.23 -1.21
CA ALA A 241 0.82 -9.47 -1.10
C ALA A 241 1.74 -10.71 -1.13
N GLY A 242 2.69 -10.75 -2.02
CA GLY A 242 3.70 -11.82 -2.04
C GLY A 242 4.54 -11.87 -0.76
N ARG A 243 4.88 -10.70 -0.19
CA ARG A 243 5.63 -10.61 1.09
C ARG A 243 4.82 -11.15 2.27
N ILE A 244 3.56 -10.76 2.43
CA ILE A 244 2.72 -11.27 3.52
C ILE A 244 2.47 -12.76 3.37
N LEU A 245 2.21 -13.26 2.16
CA LEU A 245 2.03 -14.68 1.89
C LEU A 245 3.29 -15.50 2.22
N LYS A 246 4.49 -14.96 1.95
CA LYS A 246 5.74 -15.57 2.36
C LYS A 246 5.87 -15.64 3.88
N ILE A 247 5.55 -14.55 4.60
CA ILE A 247 5.59 -14.50 6.07
C ILE A 247 4.63 -15.53 6.66
N VAL A 248 3.39 -15.59 6.17
CA VAL A 248 2.40 -16.60 6.61
C VAL A 248 2.87 -18.02 6.30
N ALA A 249 3.45 -18.25 5.14
CA ALA A 249 3.96 -19.58 4.76
C ALA A 249 5.17 -20.04 5.60
N GLN A 250 5.93 -19.11 6.16
CA GLN A 250 7.07 -19.39 7.04
C GLN A 250 6.70 -19.49 8.52
N SER A 251 5.48 -19.10 8.89
CA SER A 251 5.00 -19.09 10.26
C SER A 251 4.04 -20.24 10.54
N ASP A 252 4.12 -20.81 11.74
CA ASP A 252 3.11 -21.72 12.27
C ASP A 252 1.95 -20.99 12.96
N MET A 253 2.06 -19.64 13.11
CA MET A 253 1.03 -18.83 13.73
C MET A 253 -0.05 -18.43 12.71
N LYS A 254 -1.29 -18.43 13.17
CA LYS A 254 -2.40 -17.81 12.45
C LYS A 254 -2.21 -16.29 12.37
N VAL A 255 -2.71 -15.67 11.30
CA VAL A 255 -2.61 -14.22 11.09
C VAL A 255 -3.19 -13.44 12.28
N SER A 256 -4.35 -13.87 12.83
CA SER A 256 -4.98 -13.27 14.02
C SER A 256 -4.11 -13.30 15.29
N LYS A 257 -2.98 -13.99 15.28
CA LYS A 257 -2.07 -14.12 16.42
C LYS A 257 -0.74 -13.40 16.24
N MET A 258 -0.43 -12.96 15.02
CA MET A 258 0.87 -12.33 14.72
C MET A 258 1.13 -11.04 15.50
N LEU A 259 0.06 -10.34 15.90
CA LEU A 259 0.13 -9.08 16.67
C LEU A 259 -0.55 -9.19 18.04
N ALA A 260 -0.80 -10.41 18.54
CA ALA A 260 -1.52 -10.60 19.81
C ALA A 260 -0.76 -10.10 21.04
N ASP A 261 0.53 -9.86 20.91
CA ASP A 261 1.41 -9.28 21.93
C ASP A 261 1.40 -7.75 21.97
N LEU A 262 0.79 -7.08 20.98
CA LEU A 262 0.67 -5.62 20.99
C LEU A 262 -0.35 -5.17 22.04
N PRO A 263 -0.10 -4.03 22.72
CA PRO A 263 -1.08 -3.42 23.59
C PRO A 263 -2.38 -3.08 22.85
N LYS A 264 -3.50 -3.31 23.53
CA LYS A 264 -4.78 -2.80 23.03
C LYS A 264 -4.83 -1.29 23.23
N THR A 265 -4.99 -0.56 22.15
CA THR A 265 -5.13 0.90 22.15
C THR A 265 -6.53 1.30 21.73
N ALA A 266 -7.02 2.40 22.29
CA ALA A 266 -8.18 3.08 21.74
C ALA A 266 -7.73 3.89 20.51
N TYR A 267 -8.55 3.91 19.48
CA TYR A 267 -8.34 4.72 18.29
C TYR A 267 -9.65 5.40 17.90
N THR A 268 -9.56 6.51 17.21
CA THR A 268 -10.68 7.14 16.54
C THR A 268 -10.62 6.81 15.06
N PRO A 269 -11.75 6.61 14.38
CA PRO A 269 -11.75 6.53 12.93
C PRO A 269 -11.27 7.85 12.32
N GLU A 270 -10.85 7.80 11.06
CA GLU A 270 -10.59 9.02 10.29
C GLU A 270 -11.90 9.81 10.14
N ILE A 271 -11.91 11.05 10.60
CA ILE A 271 -13.06 11.94 10.49
C ILE A 271 -12.79 12.90 9.33
N ARG A 272 -13.60 12.82 8.28
CA ARG A 272 -13.54 13.72 7.14
C ARG A 272 -14.51 14.88 7.36
N ILE A 273 -14.01 16.10 7.22
CA ILE A 273 -14.77 17.34 7.36
C ILE A 273 -14.68 18.10 6.05
N ASP A 274 -15.85 18.50 5.52
CA ASP A 274 -15.90 19.30 4.32
C ASP A 274 -15.23 20.66 4.56
N CYS A 275 -14.30 21.00 3.68
CA CYS A 275 -13.53 22.24 3.77
C CYS A 275 -13.32 22.81 2.36
N PRO A 276 -13.61 24.11 2.14
CA PRO A 276 -13.31 24.78 0.88
C PRO A 276 -11.81 24.72 0.56
N ASP A 277 -11.48 24.43 -0.70
CA ASP A 277 -10.10 24.24 -1.14
C ASP A 277 -9.20 25.45 -0.92
N ASP A 278 -9.76 26.65 -1.04
CA ASP A 278 -9.08 27.93 -0.83
C ASP A 278 -8.76 28.23 0.65
N LYS A 279 -9.44 27.56 1.60
CA LYS A 279 -9.29 27.77 3.06
C LYS A 279 -8.53 26.66 3.78
N LYS A 280 -8.42 25.51 3.19
CA LYS A 280 -7.87 24.32 3.88
C LYS A 280 -6.49 24.54 4.52
N PHE A 281 -5.59 25.24 3.83
CA PHE A 281 -4.23 25.49 4.36
C PHE A 281 -4.22 26.54 5.48
N GLU A 282 -5.11 27.53 5.44
CA GLU A 282 -5.28 28.53 6.49
C GLU A 282 -5.80 27.88 7.77
N ILE A 283 -6.88 27.11 7.67
CA ILE A 283 -7.48 26.38 8.79
C ILE A 283 -6.46 25.44 9.45
N VAL A 284 -5.69 24.67 8.67
CA VAL A 284 -4.66 23.79 9.21
C VAL A 284 -3.58 24.57 9.96
N ARG A 285 -3.17 25.74 9.44
CA ARG A 285 -2.18 26.59 10.10
C ARG A 285 -2.70 27.12 11.44
N GLU A 286 -3.93 27.66 11.47
CA GLU A 286 -4.55 28.17 12.69
C GLU A 286 -4.71 27.06 13.75
N LEU A 287 -5.21 25.90 13.38
CA LEU A 287 -5.32 24.75 14.28
C LEU A 287 -3.95 24.32 14.81
N THR A 288 -2.92 24.32 13.96
CA THR A 288 -1.55 24.00 14.38
C THR A 288 -1.05 24.95 15.45
N GLU A 289 -1.34 26.25 15.34
CA GLU A 289 -0.96 27.26 16.35
C GLU A 289 -1.72 27.04 17.66
N ILE A 290 -3.03 26.78 17.59
CA ILE A 290 -3.85 26.48 18.77
C ILE A 290 -3.35 25.26 19.55
N PHE A 291 -2.99 24.19 18.85
CA PHE A 291 -2.54 22.95 19.49
C PHE A 291 -1.06 22.95 19.89
N ARG A 292 -0.28 23.96 19.50
CA ARG A 292 1.10 24.15 20.00
C ARG A 292 1.19 24.87 21.34
N SER A 293 0.14 25.56 21.74
CA SER A 293 0.02 26.26 23.01
C SER A 293 -0.48 25.32 24.12
#